data_b298b738d520c6302791502961f48ae1
#
_entry.id   b298b738d520c6302791502961f48ae1
#
_cell.length_a   1.000
_cell.length_b   1.000
_cell.length_c   1.000
_cell.angle_alpha   90.00
_cell.angle_beta   90.00
_cell.angle_gamma   90.00
#
_symmetry.space_group_name_H-M   'P 1'
#
loop_
_entity.id
_entity.type
_entity.pdbx_description
1 polymer ?
#
loop_
_entity_poly.entity_id
_entity_poly.type
_entity_poly.pdbx_seq_one_letter_code
_entity_poly.pdbx_strand_id
1 'polypeptide(L)'
;MQYIKAKFPNSTRSYVYRTEDSVKADDTVVNAKGAKLTVTDETVDMKWVETYGADKMAVVKKYEEPEKRYIVERELEHAGYKCIVTFGYIGHRCGYVGIPKNHPLYGKDYSDYLEIKKADVGDREVSGIFPLLGACLDEDERIRIEAYFQCHGGITYAGGGEHSSYPIESDLWWFGFDCGHAGDRPDYEYAIKQFPKRRDELERILDIQNQCHYDGDVIRTEEYVAEECKKLAGQLKEFEESEE
;
A
#
# COMPACT_ATOMS: atom_id res chain seq x y z
N MET A 1 30.10 6.45 -20.22
CA MET A 1 29.05 7.35 -20.75
C MET A 1 28.58 6.80 -22.08
N GLN A 2 27.30 6.66 -22.29
CA GLN A 2 26.65 6.15 -23.50
C GLN A 2 25.82 7.26 -24.15
N TYR A 3 25.78 7.31 -25.48
CA TYR A 3 24.89 8.17 -26.24
C TYR A 3 23.82 7.29 -26.88
N ILE A 4 22.58 7.70 -26.72
CA ILE A 4 21.40 6.95 -27.15
C ILE A 4 20.42 7.84 -27.91
N LYS A 5 19.57 7.24 -28.71
CA LYS A 5 18.36 7.89 -29.20
C LYS A 5 17.16 7.40 -28.42
N ALA A 6 16.31 8.31 -27.97
CA ALA A 6 15.09 8.00 -27.28
C ALA A 6 13.94 8.91 -27.74
N LYS A 7 12.72 8.39 -27.68
CA LYS A 7 11.48 9.09 -28.10
C LYS A 7 10.51 9.20 -26.96
N PHE A 8 9.72 10.28 -26.94
CA PHE A 8 8.59 10.42 -26.05
C PHE A 8 7.48 9.43 -26.41
N PRO A 9 6.62 9.06 -25.46
CA PRO A 9 5.40 8.33 -25.77
C PRO A 9 4.60 9.06 -26.86
N ASN A 10 4.07 8.31 -27.81
CA ASN A 10 3.29 8.83 -28.95
C ASN A 10 4.07 9.75 -29.92
N SER A 11 5.39 9.83 -29.85
CA SER A 11 6.24 10.56 -30.81
C SER A 11 6.87 9.60 -31.80
N THR A 12 6.89 9.99 -33.08
CA THR A 12 7.65 9.32 -34.11
C THR A 12 9.11 9.83 -34.20
N ARG A 13 9.42 10.94 -33.51
CA ARG A 13 10.71 11.59 -33.55
C ARG A 13 11.56 11.15 -32.37
N SER A 14 12.78 10.67 -32.63
CA SER A 14 13.80 10.38 -31.65
C SER A 14 14.77 11.56 -31.46
N TYR A 15 15.33 11.69 -30.26
CA TYR A 15 16.32 12.71 -29.91
C TYR A 15 17.53 12.05 -29.28
N VAL A 16 18.70 12.68 -29.42
CA VAL A 16 19.93 12.19 -28.81
C VAL A 16 20.06 12.64 -27.37
N TYR A 17 20.38 11.69 -26.52
CA TYR A 17 20.62 11.88 -25.08
C TYR A 17 21.95 11.25 -24.67
N ARG A 18 22.49 11.67 -23.53
CA ARG A 18 23.61 11.00 -22.87
C ARG A 18 23.14 10.35 -21.56
N THR A 19 23.76 9.22 -21.21
CA THR A 19 23.51 8.53 -19.95
C THR A 19 24.78 7.86 -19.45
N GLU A 20 24.90 7.69 -18.13
CA GLU A 20 25.93 6.87 -17.49
C GLU A 20 25.46 5.44 -17.29
N ASP A 21 24.13 5.22 -17.35
CA ASP A 21 23.54 3.92 -17.19
C ASP A 21 23.74 3.07 -18.44
N SER A 22 23.83 1.75 -18.25
CA SER A 22 23.79 0.79 -19.36
C SER A 22 22.35 0.57 -19.80
N VAL A 23 22.01 1.06 -20.99
CA VAL A 23 20.67 0.94 -21.57
C VAL A 23 20.73 0.35 -22.97
N LYS A 24 19.65 -0.34 -23.35
CA LYS A 24 19.46 -0.96 -24.68
C LYS A 24 18.12 -0.49 -25.29
N ALA A 25 17.90 -0.82 -26.55
CA ALA A 25 16.61 -0.58 -27.21
C ALA A 25 15.46 -1.13 -26.36
N ASP A 26 14.34 -0.42 -26.36
CA ASP A 26 13.12 -0.65 -25.59
C ASP A 26 13.24 -0.40 -24.08
N ASP A 27 14.42 -0.12 -23.54
CA ASP A 27 14.51 0.36 -22.17
C ASP A 27 13.81 1.72 -22.01
N THR A 28 13.17 1.92 -20.89
CA THR A 28 12.63 3.23 -20.50
C THR A 28 13.70 4.05 -19.79
N VAL A 29 13.83 5.31 -20.17
CA VAL A 29 14.69 6.28 -19.49
C VAL A 29 13.87 7.50 -19.08
N VAL A 30 14.37 8.24 -18.09
CA VAL A 30 13.70 9.43 -17.56
C VAL A 30 14.64 10.64 -17.69
N ASN A 31 14.10 11.77 -18.15
CA ASN A 31 14.84 13.03 -18.22
C ASN A 31 14.77 13.80 -16.88
N ALA A 32 15.52 14.91 -16.80
CA ALA A 32 15.57 15.75 -15.59
C ALA A 32 14.21 16.34 -15.16
N LYS A 33 13.20 16.34 -16.05
CA LYS A 33 11.84 16.80 -15.76
C LYS A 33 10.88 15.67 -15.36
N GLY A 34 11.39 14.43 -15.21
CA GLY A 34 10.60 13.26 -14.87
C GLY A 34 9.84 12.63 -16.07
N ALA A 35 10.01 13.15 -17.29
CA ALA A 35 9.34 12.58 -18.44
C ALA A 35 10.01 11.26 -18.86
N LYS A 36 9.19 10.23 -19.05
CA LYS A 36 9.61 8.90 -19.53
C LYS A 36 9.80 8.93 -21.05
N LEU A 37 10.85 8.27 -21.52
CA LEU A 37 11.16 8.10 -22.96
C LEU A 37 11.55 6.64 -23.18
N THR A 38 11.32 6.15 -24.41
CA THR A 38 11.74 4.81 -24.81
C THR A 38 13.00 4.91 -25.65
N VAL A 39 14.03 4.15 -25.31
CA VAL A 39 15.27 4.03 -26.09
C VAL A 39 14.96 3.34 -27.42
N THR A 40 15.45 3.91 -28.52
CA THR A 40 15.27 3.32 -29.85
C THR A 40 16.50 2.51 -30.25
N ASP A 41 16.37 1.68 -31.27
CA ASP A 41 17.46 0.91 -31.89
C ASP A 41 18.29 1.75 -32.89
N GLU A 42 17.92 3.01 -33.09
CA GLU A 42 18.60 3.92 -34.00
C GLU A 42 20.03 4.23 -33.53
N THR A 43 20.99 4.14 -34.46
CA THR A 43 22.37 4.51 -34.17
C THR A 43 22.53 6.02 -33.98
N VAL A 44 23.42 6.41 -33.08
CA VAL A 44 23.82 7.81 -32.87
C VAL A 44 24.97 8.17 -33.76
N ASP A 45 24.88 9.27 -34.52
CA ASP A 45 25.97 9.80 -35.29
C ASP A 45 27.01 10.50 -34.35
N MET A 46 28.12 9.84 -34.12
CA MET A 46 29.17 10.33 -33.20
C MET A 46 29.86 11.61 -33.72
N LYS A 47 29.94 11.82 -35.05
CA LYS A 47 30.46 13.07 -35.60
C LYS A 47 29.58 14.25 -35.28
N TRP A 48 28.28 14.02 -35.30
CA TRP A 48 27.29 15.03 -34.88
C TRP A 48 27.42 15.32 -33.38
N VAL A 49 27.60 14.30 -32.54
CA VAL A 49 27.80 14.46 -31.10
C VAL A 49 29.01 15.33 -30.80
N GLU A 50 30.14 15.08 -31.48
CA GLU A 50 31.36 15.85 -31.32
C GLU A 50 31.19 17.32 -31.76
N THR A 51 30.49 17.53 -32.86
CA THR A 51 30.22 18.87 -33.43
C THR A 51 29.27 19.68 -32.57
N TYR A 52 28.20 19.06 -32.09
CA TYR A 52 27.19 19.71 -31.26
C TYR A 52 27.70 20.04 -29.87
N GLY A 53 28.55 19.21 -29.33
CA GLY A 53 29.09 19.28 -27.98
C GLY A 53 28.37 18.34 -27.00
N ALA A 54 29.11 17.36 -26.53
CA ALA A 54 28.59 16.32 -25.61
C ALA A 54 28.03 16.87 -24.31
N ASP A 55 28.56 17.97 -23.83
CA ASP A 55 28.16 18.69 -22.62
C ASP A 55 26.78 19.36 -22.74
N LYS A 56 26.36 19.69 -23.97
CA LYS A 56 25.08 20.33 -24.26
C LYS A 56 23.91 19.34 -24.34
N MET A 57 24.21 18.03 -24.42
CA MET A 57 23.17 17.02 -24.52
C MET A 57 22.43 16.82 -23.19
N ALA A 58 21.12 16.68 -23.28
CA ALA A 58 20.31 16.35 -22.12
C ALA A 58 20.69 14.98 -21.55
N VAL A 59 20.78 14.91 -20.23
CA VAL A 59 21.06 13.67 -19.52
C VAL A 59 19.76 12.94 -19.23
N VAL A 60 19.77 11.63 -19.43
CA VAL A 60 18.71 10.73 -18.99
C VAL A 60 19.28 9.64 -18.10
N LYS A 61 18.43 9.10 -17.24
CA LYS A 61 18.74 7.95 -16.38
C LYS A 61 17.83 6.80 -16.75
N LYS A 62 18.30 5.58 -16.56
CA LYS A 62 17.45 4.40 -16.69
C LYS A 62 16.28 4.52 -15.72
N TYR A 63 15.07 4.33 -16.21
CA TYR A 63 13.90 4.32 -15.35
C TYR A 63 13.84 2.95 -14.64
N GLU A 64 13.85 3.01 -13.34
CA GLU A 64 13.53 1.86 -12.52
C GLU A 64 12.13 2.07 -11.94
N GLU A 65 11.26 1.10 -12.14
CA GLU A 65 9.97 1.16 -11.48
C GLU A 65 10.18 1.24 -9.96
N PRO A 66 9.45 2.14 -9.27
CA PRO A 66 9.46 2.16 -7.82
C PRO A 66 9.22 0.77 -7.27
N GLU A 67 10.01 0.40 -6.29
CA GLU A 67 9.83 -0.89 -5.65
C GLU A 67 8.45 -0.96 -4.99
N LYS A 68 7.71 -2.00 -5.31
CA LYS A 68 6.43 -2.26 -4.64
C LYS A 68 6.71 -2.55 -3.16
N ARG A 69 6.02 -1.82 -2.29
CA ARG A 69 6.10 -2.04 -0.84
C ARG A 69 5.16 -3.12 -0.35
N TYR A 70 4.19 -3.49 -1.17
CA TYR A 70 3.21 -4.54 -0.91
C TYR A 70 2.73 -5.14 -2.23
N ILE A 71 2.13 -6.31 -2.13
CA ILE A 71 1.35 -6.94 -3.20
C ILE A 71 -0.10 -7.09 -2.74
N VAL A 72 -1.03 -7.08 -3.68
CA VAL A 72 -2.43 -7.48 -3.43
C VAL A 72 -2.48 -8.99 -3.59
N GLU A 73 -2.83 -9.69 -2.51
CA GLU A 73 -2.98 -11.16 -2.52
C GLU A 73 -4.39 -11.57 -2.89
N ARG A 74 -5.40 -10.78 -2.44
CA ARG A 74 -6.79 -11.11 -2.69
C ARG A 74 -7.66 -9.87 -2.80
N GLU A 75 -8.60 -9.94 -3.74
CA GLU A 75 -9.75 -9.03 -3.85
C GLU A 75 -11.02 -9.86 -3.68
N LEU A 76 -11.94 -9.39 -2.85
CA LEU A 76 -13.24 -10.03 -2.65
C LEU A 76 -14.30 -8.96 -2.38
N GLU A 77 -15.56 -9.38 -2.39
CA GLU A 77 -16.69 -8.54 -2.05
C GLU A 77 -17.50 -9.21 -0.93
N HIS A 78 -17.90 -8.43 0.08
CA HIS A 78 -18.74 -8.90 1.17
C HIS A 78 -19.65 -7.77 1.66
N ALA A 79 -20.91 -8.08 1.96
CA ALA A 79 -21.93 -7.12 2.41
C ALA A 79 -22.06 -5.88 1.50
N GLY A 80 -21.76 -6.02 0.20
CA GLY A 80 -21.76 -4.92 -0.78
C GLY A 80 -20.50 -4.05 -0.79
N TYR A 81 -19.50 -4.36 0.02
CA TYR A 81 -18.24 -3.62 0.07
C TYR A 81 -17.07 -4.42 -0.52
N LYS A 82 -16.18 -3.72 -1.20
CA LYS A 82 -14.93 -4.28 -1.71
C LYS A 82 -13.94 -4.46 -0.56
N CYS A 83 -13.33 -5.64 -0.49
CA CYS A 83 -12.32 -5.98 0.50
C CYS A 83 -11.01 -6.35 -0.20
N ILE A 84 -9.89 -5.91 0.36
CA ILE A 84 -8.54 -6.15 -0.18
C ILE A 84 -7.66 -6.75 0.90
N VAL A 85 -6.98 -7.83 0.57
CA VAL A 85 -5.88 -8.36 1.38
C VAL A 85 -4.57 -8.03 0.71
N THR A 86 -3.67 -7.41 1.44
CA THR A 86 -2.32 -7.12 0.96
C THR A 86 -1.27 -7.82 1.80
N PHE A 87 -0.10 -8.05 1.21
CA PHE A 87 1.08 -8.53 1.91
C PHE A 87 2.23 -7.55 1.72
N GLY A 88 2.77 -7.05 2.81
CA GLY A 88 3.86 -6.07 2.82
C GLY A 88 5.24 -6.72 2.87
N TYR A 89 6.26 -5.99 2.38
CA TYR A 89 7.66 -6.46 2.43
C TYR A 89 8.19 -6.69 3.85
N ILE A 90 7.56 -6.10 4.85
CA ILE A 90 7.88 -6.33 6.27
C ILE A 90 7.32 -7.66 6.82
N GLY A 91 6.71 -8.48 5.96
CA GLY A 91 6.26 -9.83 6.30
C GLY A 91 4.87 -9.93 6.91
N HIS A 92 4.11 -8.84 6.97
CA HIS A 92 2.76 -8.82 7.52
C HIS A 92 1.71 -8.61 6.44
N ARG A 93 0.52 -9.15 6.69
CA ARG A 93 -0.69 -8.88 5.92
C ARG A 93 -1.47 -7.73 6.51
N CYS A 94 -2.19 -7.04 5.63
CA CYS A 94 -3.15 -6.02 6.01
C CYS A 94 -4.46 -6.29 5.29
N GLY A 95 -5.57 -5.99 5.98
CA GLY A 95 -6.91 -6.07 5.42
C GLY A 95 -7.52 -4.68 5.27
N TYR A 96 -8.28 -4.48 4.20
CA TYR A 96 -8.97 -3.22 3.92
C TYR A 96 -10.40 -3.46 3.47
N VAL A 97 -11.32 -2.60 3.90
CA VAL A 97 -12.70 -2.56 3.46
C VAL A 97 -12.99 -1.17 2.92
N GLY A 98 -13.43 -1.10 1.66
CA GLY A 98 -13.71 0.14 0.94
C GLY A 98 -15.17 0.50 0.97
N ILE A 99 -15.51 1.64 1.50
CA ILE A 99 -16.87 2.19 1.56
C ILE A 99 -17.10 3.26 0.49
N PRO A 100 -18.30 3.36 -0.09
CA PRO A 100 -18.64 4.34 -1.12
C PRO A 100 -18.89 5.75 -0.53
N LYS A 101 -18.92 6.77 -1.39
CA LYS A 101 -19.11 8.19 -1.01
C LYS A 101 -20.38 8.49 -0.20
N ASN A 102 -21.42 7.70 -0.38
CA ASN A 102 -22.68 7.87 0.34
C ASN A 102 -22.70 7.24 1.74
N HIS A 103 -21.68 6.49 2.11
CA HIS A 103 -21.60 5.89 3.44
C HIS A 103 -21.34 6.97 4.52
N PRO A 104 -22.01 6.91 5.70
CA PRO A 104 -21.88 7.92 6.76
C PRO A 104 -20.45 8.17 7.25
N LEU A 105 -19.60 7.17 7.15
CA LEU A 105 -18.19 7.26 7.58
C LEU A 105 -17.21 7.63 6.44
N TYR A 106 -17.70 7.93 5.24
CA TYR A 106 -16.81 8.33 4.16
C TYR A 106 -16.04 9.61 4.49
N GLY A 107 -14.71 9.57 4.38
CA GLY A 107 -13.84 10.70 4.70
C GLY A 107 -13.52 10.87 6.19
N LYS A 108 -14.01 9.97 7.06
CA LYS A 108 -13.70 9.99 8.50
C LYS A 108 -12.38 9.27 8.78
N ASP A 109 -11.62 9.83 9.73
CA ASP A 109 -10.45 9.14 10.28
C ASP A 109 -10.86 8.08 11.30
N TYR A 110 -10.07 7.02 11.46
CA TYR A 110 -10.35 5.97 12.45
C TYR A 110 -10.34 6.49 13.89
N SER A 111 -9.64 7.59 14.15
CA SER A 111 -9.61 8.28 15.44
C SER A 111 -10.77 9.24 15.67
N ASP A 112 -11.63 9.48 14.67
CA ASP A 112 -12.81 10.31 14.82
C ASP A 112 -13.84 9.66 15.75
N TYR A 113 -14.60 10.51 16.45
CA TYR A 113 -15.66 10.06 17.35
C TYR A 113 -16.97 9.87 16.59
N LEU A 114 -17.68 8.81 16.93
CA LEU A 114 -19.07 8.59 16.53
C LEU A 114 -20.02 9.37 17.43
N GLU A 115 -21.18 9.76 16.91
CA GLU A 115 -22.26 10.34 17.73
C GLU A 115 -23.00 9.27 18.59
N ILE A 116 -22.29 8.21 18.94
CA ILE A 116 -22.74 7.08 19.75
C ILE A 116 -22.01 7.11 21.08
N LYS A 117 -22.77 7.07 22.17
CA LYS A 117 -22.18 6.99 23.51
C LYS A 117 -21.89 5.55 23.90
N LYS A 118 -20.87 5.37 24.71
CA LYS A 118 -20.48 4.06 25.23
C LYS A 118 -21.65 3.29 25.87
N ALA A 119 -22.53 3.99 26.57
CA ALA A 119 -23.70 3.40 27.20
C ALA A 119 -24.68 2.76 26.20
N ASP A 120 -24.70 3.25 24.96
CA ASP A 120 -25.64 2.81 23.90
C ASP A 120 -25.05 1.66 23.07
N VAL A 121 -23.76 1.32 23.25
CA VAL A 121 -23.10 0.23 22.50
C VAL A 121 -23.49 -1.16 23.02
N GLY A 122 -24.11 -1.24 24.22
CA GLY A 122 -24.54 -2.50 24.84
C GLY A 122 -23.36 -3.41 25.23
N ASP A 123 -23.60 -4.73 25.15
CA ASP A 123 -22.59 -5.75 25.48
C ASP A 123 -21.57 -6.03 24.34
N ARG A 124 -21.46 -5.14 23.34
CA ARG A 124 -20.42 -5.28 22.31
C ARG A 124 -19.06 -5.19 22.97
N GLU A 125 -18.23 -6.20 22.75
CA GLU A 125 -16.83 -6.14 23.16
C GLU A 125 -16.15 -5.00 22.40
N VAL A 126 -15.65 -4.00 23.12
CA VAL A 126 -14.90 -2.89 22.54
C VAL A 126 -13.51 -3.41 22.18
N SER A 127 -13.10 -3.29 20.93
CA SER A 127 -11.89 -3.89 20.38
C SER A 127 -10.61 -3.14 20.80
N GLY A 128 -9.51 -3.88 20.96
CA GLY A 128 -8.15 -3.36 21.14
C GLY A 128 -7.71 -3.12 22.58
N ILE A 129 -6.46 -2.68 22.74
CA ILE A 129 -5.83 -2.35 24.05
C ILE A 129 -6.35 -1.03 24.62
N PHE A 130 -6.80 -0.12 23.77
CA PHE A 130 -7.22 1.24 24.13
C PHE A 130 -8.48 1.33 24.99
N PRO A 131 -9.48 0.43 24.91
CA PRO A 131 -10.65 0.48 25.80
C PRO A 131 -10.29 0.38 27.28
N LEU A 132 -9.24 -0.34 27.60
CA LEU A 132 -8.74 -0.48 28.98
C LEU A 132 -8.19 0.83 29.57
N LEU A 133 -7.84 1.80 28.73
CA LEU A 133 -7.21 3.05 29.12
C LEU A 133 -8.15 4.27 29.08
N GLY A 134 -9.43 4.09 28.71
CA GLY A 134 -10.37 5.21 28.55
C GLY A 134 -10.02 6.18 27.40
N ALA A 135 -8.97 5.87 26.61
CA ALA A 135 -8.44 6.76 25.57
C ALA A 135 -9.33 6.85 24.33
N CYS A 136 -10.34 5.98 24.21
CA CYS A 136 -11.26 5.93 23.08
C CYS A 136 -12.59 6.67 23.33
N LEU A 137 -12.69 7.36 24.47
CA LEU A 137 -13.86 8.16 24.82
C LEU A 137 -13.45 9.64 24.94
N ASP A 138 -14.34 10.53 24.56
CA ASP A 138 -14.21 11.95 24.83
C ASP A 138 -14.95 12.34 26.13
N GLU A 139 -15.03 13.68 26.40
CA GLU A 139 -15.73 14.23 27.57
C GLU A 139 -17.23 13.90 27.61
N ASP A 140 -17.83 13.66 26.43
CA ASP A 140 -19.25 13.28 26.27
C ASP A 140 -19.46 11.75 26.23
N GLU A 141 -18.43 10.96 26.53
CA GLU A 141 -18.39 9.49 26.49
C GLU A 141 -18.66 8.91 25.08
N ARG A 142 -18.44 9.71 24.00
CA ARG A 142 -18.52 9.22 22.62
C ARG A 142 -17.36 8.29 22.32
N ILE A 143 -17.63 7.26 21.49
CA ILE A 143 -16.66 6.23 21.16
C ILE A 143 -15.97 6.52 19.81
N ARG A 144 -14.67 6.22 19.70
CA ARG A 144 -13.94 6.32 18.44
C ARG A 144 -14.30 5.18 17.48
N ILE A 145 -14.19 5.46 16.17
CA ILE A 145 -14.39 4.48 15.10
C ILE A 145 -13.54 3.24 15.32
N GLU A 146 -12.25 3.40 15.64
CA GLU A 146 -11.30 2.29 15.90
C GLU A 146 -11.72 1.36 17.04
N ALA A 147 -12.46 1.88 18.02
CA ALA A 147 -12.93 1.12 19.16
C ALA A 147 -14.33 0.52 18.97
N TYR A 148 -15.12 1.11 18.08
CA TYR A 148 -16.48 0.65 17.80
C TYR A 148 -16.49 -0.59 16.89
N PHE A 149 -15.67 -0.59 15.84
CA PHE A 149 -15.57 -1.69 14.89
C PHE A 149 -14.51 -2.70 15.30
N GLN A 150 -14.86 -3.98 15.18
CA GLN A 150 -13.99 -5.08 15.59
C GLN A 150 -13.31 -5.72 14.38
N CYS A 151 -12.00 -5.74 14.38
CA CYS A 151 -11.16 -6.51 13.48
C CYS A 151 -9.85 -6.86 14.19
N HIS A 152 -9.00 -7.63 13.53
CA HIS A 152 -7.69 -8.00 14.09
C HIS A 152 -6.88 -6.76 14.50
N GLY A 153 -6.54 -6.67 15.78
CA GLY A 153 -5.78 -5.55 16.35
C GLY A 153 -6.50 -4.19 16.37
N GLY A 154 -7.71 -4.07 15.82
CA GLY A 154 -8.44 -2.82 15.63
C GLY A 154 -8.15 -2.13 14.31
N ILE A 155 -8.91 -1.08 13.96
CA ILE A 155 -8.67 -0.29 12.76
C ILE A 155 -7.43 0.58 12.97
N THR A 156 -6.42 0.44 12.12
CA THR A 156 -5.16 1.20 12.16
C THR A 156 -4.95 2.07 10.92
N TYR A 157 -5.88 2.03 9.97
CA TYR A 157 -5.81 2.82 8.74
C TYR A 157 -7.19 3.36 8.36
N ALA A 158 -7.23 4.64 7.98
CA ALA A 158 -8.34 5.26 7.27
C ALA A 158 -7.77 6.17 6.16
N GLY A 159 -8.30 6.06 4.96
CA GLY A 159 -7.84 6.89 3.84
C GLY A 159 -8.39 6.43 2.50
N GLY A 160 -8.20 7.24 1.47
CA GLY A 160 -8.71 6.93 0.15
C GLY A 160 -9.38 8.14 -0.51
N GLY A 161 -10.45 7.89 -1.25
CA GLY A 161 -11.18 8.90 -1.99
C GLY A 161 -10.60 9.18 -3.37
N GLU A 162 -11.00 10.29 -3.98
CA GLU A 162 -10.63 10.63 -5.36
C GLU A 162 -9.12 10.64 -5.56
N HIS A 163 -8.68 9.97 -6.64
CA HIS A 163 -7.27 9.87 -7.04
C HIS A 163 -6.36 9.10 -6.07
N SER A 164 -6.92 8.38 -5.11
CA SER A 164 -6.11 7.49 -4.26
C SER A 164 -5.71 6.22 -5.02
N SER A 165 -4.45 5.82 -4.86
CA SER A 165 -3.93 4.57 -5.42
C SER A 165 -3.65 3.50 -4.37
N TYR A 166 -4.04 3.74 -3.11
CA TYR A 166 -3.80 2.82 -2.01
C TYR A 166 -5.10 2.43 -1.29
N PRO A 167 -5.34 1.15 -0.94
CA PRO A 167 -4.52 -0.04 -1.26
C PRO A 167 -4.57 -0.43 -2.74
N ILE A 168 -5.57 0.05 -3.47
CA ILE A 168 -5.72 -0.03 -4.93
C ILE A 168 -6.31 1.26 -5.46
N GLU A 169 -6.13 1.52 -6.75
CA GLU A 169 -6.75 2.68 -7.42
C GLU A 169 -8.29 2.57 -7.37
N SER A 170 -8.92 3.53 -6.69
CA SER A 170 -10.39 3.60 -6.54
C SER A 170 -10.82 4.94 -5.96
N ASP A 171 -12.13 5.23 -6.01
CA ASP A 171 -12.76 6.37 -5.33
C ASP A 171 -13.35 6.00 -3.96
N LEU A 172 -13.05 4.80 -3.46
CA LEU A 172 -13.52 4.32 -2.18
C LEU A 172 -12.74 4.96 -1.03
N TRP A 173 -13.36 5.07 0.12
CA TRP A 173 -12.69 5.34 1.39
C TRP A 173 -12.43 4.01 2.09
N TRP A 174 -11.21 3.78 2.52
CA TRP A 174 -10.77 2.51 3.05
C TRP A 174 -10.55 2.59 4.54
N PHE A 175 -11.17 1.68 5.29
CA PHE A 175 -10.77 1.33 6.63
C PHE A 175 -9.93 0.07 6.59
N GLY A 176 -8.84 0.03 7.35
CA GLY A 176 -7.92 -1.09 7.31
C GLY A 176 -7.30 -1.40 8.66
N PHE A 177 -6.79 -2.61 8.76
CA PHE A 177 -6.05 -3.15 9.89
C PHE A 177 -4.80 -3.88 9.39
N ASP A 178 -3.80 -4.01 10.25
CA ASP A 178 -2.61 -4.80 9.96
C ASP A 178 -2.48 -5.99 10.92
N CYS A 179 -1.66 -6.97 10.55
CA CYS A 179 -1.32 -8.14 11.35
C CYS A 179 0.14 -8.05 11.83
N GLY A 180 0.50 -6.91 12.41
CA GLY A 180 1.82 -6.63 12.98
C GLY A 180 1.79 -6.38 14.48
N HIS A 181 0.85 -7.00 15.20
CA HIS A 181 0.63 -6.81 16.62
C HIS A 181 1.34 -7.89 17.46
N ALA A 182 1.30 -7.74 18.78
CA ALA A 182 1.77 -8.77 19.70
C ALA A 182 1.04 -10.10 19.47
N GLY A 183 1.79 -11.18 19.30
CA GLY A 183 1.27 -12.50 18.93
C GLY A 183 1.21 -12.74 17.41
N ASP A 184 1.60 -11.77 16.58
CA ASP A 184 1.73 -11.95 15.14
C ASP A 184 3.19 -12.14 14.75
N ARG A 185 3.43 -13.14 13.91
CA ARG A 185 4.76 -13.44 13.38
C ARG A 185 4.88 -12.99 11.93
N PRO A 186 5.92 -12.21 11.56
CA PRO A 186 6.20 -11.88 10.18
C PRO A 186 6.56 -13.13 9.36
N ASP A 187 6.04 -13.23 8.14
CA ASP A 187 6.36 -14.28 7.16
C ASP A 187 7.50 -13.82 6.24
N TYR A 188 8.72 -13.78 6.76
CA TYR A 188 9.88 -13.36 5.96
C TYR A 188 10.25 -14.37 4.88
N GLU A 189 9.95 -15.64 5.04
CA GLU A 189 10.18 -16.64 3.99
C GLU A 189 9.34 -16.35 2.74
N TYR A 190 8.10 -15.94 2.95
CA TYR A 190 7.21 -15.52 1.88
C TYR A 190 7.61 -14.15 1.32
N ALA A 191 7.99 -13.20 2.19
CA ALA A 191 8.45 -11.87 1.78
C ALA A 191 9.67 -11.94 0.86
N ILE A 192 10.66 -12.80 1.14
CA ILE A 192 11.85 -13.02 0.30
C ILE A 192 11.45 -13.45 -1.13
N LYS A 193 10.41 -14.28 -1.25
CA LYS A 193 9.90 -14.73 -2.56
C LYS A 193 9.18 -13.62 -3.31
N GLN A 194 8.41 -12.79 -2.61
CA GLN A 194 7.59 -11.73 -3.22
C GLN A 194 8.37 -10.46 -3.53
N PHE A 195 9.44 -10.18 -2.77
CA PHE A 195 10.24 -8.96 -2.88
C PHE A 195 11.72 -9.26 -3.15
N PRO A 196 12.05 -9.84 -4.32
CA PRO A 196 13.41 -10.34 -4.61
C PRO A 196 14.50 -9.27 -4.58
N LYS A 197 14.16 -7.99 -4.80
CA LYS A 197 15.10 -6.86 -4.69
C LYS A 197 15.58 -6.62 -3.25
N ARG A 198 14.82 -7.07 -2.24
CA ARG A 198 15.12 -6.96 -0.82
C ARG A 198 15.63 -8.25 -0.19
N ARG A 199 15.93 -9.25 -1.01
CA ARG A 199 16.33 -10.58 -0.53
C ARG A 199 17.40 -10.52 0.56
N ASP A 200 18.51 -9.84 0.30
CA ASP A 200 19.67 -9.81 1.22
C ASP A 200 19.33 -9.14 2.57
N GLU A 201 18.41 -8.17 2.55
CA GLU A 201 17.91 -7.52 3.76
C GLU A 201 17.00 -8.48 4.54
N LEU A 202 16.03 -9.08 3.85
CA LEU A 202 15.04 -9.96 4.45
C LEU A 202 15.65 -11.27 4.97
N GLU A 203 16.63 -11.84 4.29
CA GLU A 203 17.38 -13.02 4.75
C GLU A 203 18.10 -12.74 6.08
N ARG A 204 18.74 -11.56 6.20
CA ARG A 204 19.36 -11.15 7.48
C ARG A 204 18.34 -11.00 8.62
N ILE A 205 17.17 -10.44 8.32
CA ILE A 205 16.11 -10.28 9.32
C ILE A 205 15.55 -11.67 9.71
N LEU A 206 15.36 -12.55 8.75
CA LEU A 206 14.91 -13.93 9.00
C LEU A 206 15.90 -14.70 9.87
N ASP A 207 17.20 -14.54 9.65
CA ASP A 207 18.24 -15.16 10.48
C ASP A 207 18.16 -14.67 11.94
N ILE A 208 17.90 -13.36 12.15
CA ILE A 208 17.67 -12.80 13.49
C ILE A 208 16.38 -13.37 14.08
N GLN A 209 15.28 -13.41 13.33
CA GLN A 209 14.01 -13.96 13.79
C GLN A 209 14.17 -15.42 14.24
N ASN A 210 14.92 -16.23 13.50
CA ASN A 210 15.15 -17.65 13.82
C ASN A 210 16.00 -17.86 15.09
N GLN A 211 16.77 -16.85 15.50
CA GLN A 211 17.52 -16.87 16.76
C GLN A 211 16.69 -16.45 17.96
N CYS A 212 15.56 -15.76 17.72
CA CYS A 212 14.63 -15.34 18.75
C CYS A 212 13.55 -16.44 18.92
N HIS A 213 13.29 -16.83 20.17
CA HIS A 213 12.18 -17.75 20.46
C HIS A 213 10.90 -16.94 20.61
N TYR A 214 10.04 -17.00 19.61
CA TYR A 214 8.70 -16.38 19.64
C TYR A 214 7.66 -17.48 19.92
N ASP A 215 7.62 -17.93 21.18
CA ASP A 215 6.65 -18.95 21.59
C ASP A 215 5.22 -18.36 21.51
N GLY A 216 4.41 -18.95 20.65
CA GLY A 216 2.99 -18.58 20.50
C GLY A 216 2.67 -17.58 19.42
N ASP A 217 3.65 -16.93 18.78
CA ASP A 217 3.38 -16.02 17.65
C ASP A 217 2.95 -16.76 16.38
N VAL A 218 1.94 -16.25 15.70
CA VAL A 218 1.27 -16.90 14.58
C VAL A 218 1.42 -16.06 13.31
N ILE A 219 1.83 -16.70 12.21
CA ILE A 219 1.73 -16.11 10.88
C ILE A 219 0.26 -16.07 10.48
N ARG A 220 -0.28 -14.85 10.27
CA ARG A 220 -1.65 -14.67 9.83
C ARG A 220 -1.75 -14.95 8.34
N THR A 221 -2.58 -15.95 7.98
CA THR A 221 -2.76 -16.36 6.58
C THR A 221 -3.61 -15.37 5.80
N GLU A 222 -3.58 -15.44 4.48
CA GLU A 222 -4.46 -14.67 3.59
C GLU A 222 -5.93 -14.93 3.90
N GLU A 223 -6.31 -16.20 4.12
CA GLU A 223 -7.68 -16.59 4.46
C GLU A 223 -8.15 -15.98 5.78
N TYR A 224 -7.25 -15.97 6.79
CA TYR A 224 -7.55 -15.34 8.08
C TYR A 224 -7.87 -13.87 7.90
N VAL A 225 -7.04 -13.14 7.17
CA VAL A 225 -7.22 -11.70 6.94
C VAL A 225 -8.47 -11.42 6.10
N ALA A 226 -8.77 -12.29 5.13
CA ALA A 226 -10.00 -12.18 4.34
C ALA A 226 -11.27 -12.36 5.21
N GLU A 227 -11.26 -13.28 6.17
CA GLU A 227 -12.38 -13.44 7.12
C GLU A 227 -12.52 -12.22 8.06
N GLU A 228 -11.41 -11.65 8.53
CA GLU A 228 -11.46 -10.41 9.31
C GLU A 228 -12.00 -9.23 8.48
N CYS A 229 -11.64 -9.12 7.18
CA CYS A 229 -12.24 -8.14 6.26
C CYS A 229 -13.75 -8.33 6.13
N LYS A 230 -14.24 -9.58 6.02
CA LYS A 230 -15.69 -9.85 5.95
C LYS A 230 -16.42 -9.44 7.23
N LYS A 231 -15.83 -9.71 8.40
CA LYS A 231 -16.40 -9.27 9.69
C LYS A 231 -16.51 -7.75 9.76
N LEU A 232 -15.43 -7.05 9.38
CA LEU A 232 -15.44 -5.59 9.36
C LEU A 232 -16.47 -5.04 8.35
N ALA A 233 -16.55 -5.62 7.14
CA ALA A 233 -17.51 -5.22 6.12
C ALA A 233 -18.98 -5.40 6.60
N GLY A 234 -19.27 -6.50 7.28
CA GLY A 234 -20.59 -6.73 7.90
C GLY A 234 -20.96 -5.65 8.91
N GLN A 235 -20.02 -5.30 9.81
CA GLN A 235 -20.25 -4.27 10.82
C GLN A 235 -20.43 -2.87 10.21
N LEU A 236 -19.65 -2.53 9.17
CA LEU A 236 -19.79 -1.26 8.45
C LEU A 236 -21.16 -1.17 7.75
N LYS A 237 -21.66 -2.30 7.22
CA LYS A 237 -22.99 -2.36 6.61
C LYS A 237 -24.12 -2.21 7.64
N GLU A 238 -24.01 -2.89 8.77
CA GLU A 238 -24.97 -2.73 9.88
C GLU A 238 -25.02 -1.29 10.40
N PHE A 239 -23.86 -0.62 10.46
CA PHE A 239 -23.77 0.78 10.85
C PHE A 239 -24.45 1.70 9.81
N GLU A 240 -24.19 1.52 8.50
CA GLU A 240 -24.86 2.28 7.44
C GLU A 240 -26.38 2.17 7.55
N GLU A 241 -26.89 0.95 7.73
CA GLU A 241 -28.34 0.68 7.86
C GLU A 241 -28.98 1.27 9.13
N SER A 242 -28.19 1.49 10.18
CA SER A 242 -28.68 2.10 11.42
C SER A 242 -28.76 3.62 11.37
N GLU A 243 -28.07 4.26 10.42
CA GLU A 243 -28.06 5.71 10.24
C GLU A 243 -29.07 6.17 9.16
N GLU A 244 -29.70 5.24 8.43
CA GLU A 244 -30.81 5.50 7.48
C GLU A 244 -32.15 5.61 8.19
#